data_521d84021e8a08e0e6887c193c095f00
#
_entry.id   521d84021e8a08e0e6887c193c095f00
#
_cell.length_a   1.000
_cell.length_b   1.000
_cell.length_c   1.000
_cell.angle_alpha   90.00
_cell.angle_beta   90.00
_cell.angle_gamma   90.00
#
_symmetry.space_group_name_H-M   'P 1'
#
loop_
_entity.id
_entity.type
_entity.pdbx_description
1 polymer ?
#
loop_
_entity_poly.entity_id
_entity_poly.type
_entity_poly.pdbx_seq_one_letter_code
_entity_poly.pdbx_strand_id
1 'polypeptide(L)'
;DSTVTGRYDHNWIAVMQRSHEVAPERLIKARAGSLVVAPGLIERPYVFAGNDTPGVMLSGAVRRLINLWAVKPGSRAVVLSANPEGDAAIADLEAAGVEIVAALDARVGEDIVEVEGRGRVRRAVLGDGRTVAADLVVLGTGWTAPTSLLNMAGDRPVYDPTAARYFPNQLPDDVLATGGITGNGSTVELVAHGRATGTLAANRALRNRH
;
A
#
# COMPACT_ATOMS: atom_id res chain seq x y z
N ASP A 1 17.72 -5.70 -9.84
CA ASP A 1 17.16 -4.90 -8.74
C ASP A 1 17.40 -3.41 -9.04
N SER A 2 16.32 -2.63 -9.27
CA SER A 2 16.41 -1.24 -9.71
C SER A 2 15.32 -0.39 -9.06
N THR A 3 15.69 0.83 -8.67
CA THR A 3 14.80 1.79 -8.02
C THR A 3 14.87 3.13 -8.73
N VAL A 4 13.72 3.68 -9.13
CA VAL A 4 13.62 5.06 -9.60
C VAL A 4 13.76 5.98 -8.40
N THR A 5 14.80 6.81 -8.37
CA THR A 5 15.13 7.70 -7.25
C THR A 5 14.70 9.14 -7.49
N GLY A 6 14.39 9.50 -8.74
CA GLY A 6 13.93 10.84 -9.03
C GLY A 6 13.50 11.04 -10.48
N ARG A 7 12.64 12.04 -10.66
CA ARG A 7 12.24 12.63 -11.94
C ARG A 7 12.63 14.11 -11.94
N TYR A 8 13.24 14.57 -13.02
CA TYR A 8 13.76 15.92 -13.21
C TYR A 8 13.20 16.54 -14.49
N ASP A 9 13.55 17.79 -14.75
CA ASP A 9 13.10 18.52 -15.93
C ASP A 9 13.29 17.74 -17.23
N HIS A 10 12.40 17.95 -18.19
CA HIS A 10 12.42 17.26 -19.49
C HIS A 10 12.39 15.73 -19.39
N ASN A 11 11.71 15.18 -18.35
CA ASN A 11 11.62 13.75 -18.06
C ASN A 11 12.98 13.02 -17.99
N TRP A 12 13.98 13.65 -17.42
CA TRP A 12 15.16 12.93 -16.97
C TRP A 12 14.81 12.11 -15.73
N ILE A 13 15.08 10.82 -15.79
CA ILE A 13 14.80 9.84 -14.75
C ILE A 13 16.12 9.32 -14.21
N ALA A 14 16.29 9.37 -12.90
CA ALA A 14 17.41 8.72 -12.21
C ALA A 14 16.98 7.34 -11.71
N VAL A 15 17.72 6.31 -12.09
CA VAL A 15 17.48 4.94 -11.66
C VAL A 15 18.73 4.38 -10.99
N MET A 16 18.62 4.03 -9.73
CA MET A 16 19.67 3.28 -9.03
C MET A 16 19.47 1.80 -9.29
N GLN A 17 20.45 1.16 -9.90
CA GLN A 17 20.47 -0.29 -10.07
C GLN A 17 21.52 -0.91 -9.15
N ARG A 18 21.12 -1.95 -8.42
CA ARG A 18 21.97 -2.77 -7.57
C ARG A 18 22.18 -4.16 -8.19
N SER A 19 23.20 -4.85 -7.73
CA SER A 19 23.52 -6.22 -8.17
C SER A 19 23.78 -6.31 -9.70
N HIS A 20 24.53 -5.37 -10.24
CA HIS A 20 24.99 -5.41 -11.62
C HIS A 20 26.33 -6.14 -11.74
N GLU A 21 26.53 -6.95 -12.78
CA GLU A 21 27.73 -7.78 -12.97
C GLU A 21 29.05 -6.99 -12.99
N VAL A 22 29.04 -5.77 -13.58
CA VAL A 22 30.24 -4.94 -13.74
C VAL A 22 30.49 -4.05 -12.53
N ALA A 23 29.42 -3.63 -11.83
CA ALA A 23 29.50 -2.77 -10.65
C ALA A 23 28.40 -3.11 -9.65
N PRO A 24 28.71 -3.14 -8.33
CA PRO A 24 27.70 -3.42 -7.30
C PRO A 24 26.50 -2.47 -7.36
N GLU A 25 26.75 -1.22 -7.70
CA GLU A 25 25.74 -0.18 -7.87
C GLU A 25 26.08 0.68 -9.10
N ARG A 26 25.03 1.06 -9.83
CA ARG A 26 25.16 2.06 -10.92
C ARG A 26 23.97 3.00 -10.97
N LEU A 27 24.24 4.25 -11.32
CA LEU A 27 23.23 5.25 -11.60
C LEU A 27 22.97 5.32 -13.11
N ILE A 28 21.74 5.02 -13.50
CA ILE A 28 21.29 5.15 -14.89
C ILE A 28 20.54 6.47 -15.00
N LYS A 29 20.91 7.29 -15.98
CA LYS A 29 20.16 8.47 -16.40
C LYS A 29 19.40 8.12 -17.67
N ALA A 30 18.08 8.15 -17.61
CA ALA A 30 17.22 7.91 -18.77
C ALA A 30 16.42 9.16 -19.08
N ARG A 31 16.31 9.52 -20.36
CA ARG A 31 15.41 10.58 -20.81
C ARG A 31 14.21 9.94 -21.49
N ALA A 32 13.01 10.16 -20.96
CA ALA A 32 11.79 9.55 -21.45
C ALA A 32 10.94 10.55 -22.25
N GLY A 33 10.43 10.13 -23.41
CA GLY A 33 9.45 10.93 -24.18
C GLY A 33 8.08 10.97 -23.50
N SER A 34 7.75 9.99 -22.65
CA SER A 34 6.61 9.96 -21.76
C SER A 34 6.90 9.06 -20.57
N LEU A 35 6.40 9.41 -19.39
CA LEU A 35 6.55 8.65 -18.14
C LEU A 35 5.18 8.11 -17.69
N VAL A 36 5.10 6.83 -17.40
CA VAL A 36 3.94 6.22 -16.72
C VAL A 36 4.33 5.83 -15.30
N VAL A 37 3.62 6.37 -14.32
CA VAL A 37 3.81 6.12 -12.89
C VAL A 37 2.72 5.19 -12.39
N ALA A 38 3.10 3.97 -12.01
CA ALA A 38 2.18 2.91 -11.55
C ALA A 38 2.68 2.23 -10.26
N PRO A 39 2.90 2.98 -9.18
CA PRO A 39 3.54 2.46 -7.97
C PRO A 39 2.62 1.58 -7.10
N GLY A 40 1.33 1.53 -7.43
CA GLY A 40 0.31 0.89 -6.60
C GLY A 40 0.00 1.69 -5.34
N LEU A 41 -0.38 0.99 -4.29
CA LEU A 41 -0.71 1.54 -2.97
C LEU A 41 0.12 0.84 -1.90
N ILE A 42 0.40 1.57 -0.82
CA ILE A 42 1.05 1.07 0.38
C ILE A 42 0.00 1.03 1.50
N GLU A 43 -0.18 -0.12 2.11
CA GLU A 43 -1.08 -0.27 3.25
C GLU A 43 -0.58 0.56 4.42
N ARG A 44 -1.48 1.31 5.06
CA ARG A 44 -1.15 2.27 6.09
C ARG A 44 -1.25 1.62 7.48
N PRO A 45 -0.19 1.71 8.30
CA PRO A 45 -0.27 1.30 9.70
C PRO A 45 -1.17 2.26 10.49
N TYR A 46 -1.70 1.75 11.60
CA TYR A 46 -2.47 2.54 12.56
C TYR A 46 -1.61 2.84 13.80
N VAL A 47 -1.79 4.02 14.39
CA VAL A 47 -0.93 4.50 15.50
C VAL A 47 -1.63 4.30 16.83
N PHE A 48 -1.05 3.46 17.69
CA PHE A 48 -1.45 3.22 19.07
C PHE A 48 -0.25 2.74 19.89
N ALA A 49 -0.36 2.66 21.20
CA ALA A 49 0.73 2.20 22.06
C ALA A 49 1.08 0.74 21.78
N GLY A 50 2.35 0.45 21.47
CA GLY A 50 2.84 -0.88 21.16
C GLY A 50 2.53 -1.40 19.77
N ASN A 51 2.17 -0.53 18.80
CA ASN A 51 1.87 -0.93 17.43
C ASN A 51 3.04 -1.55 16.65
N ASP A 52 4.26 -1.45 17.16
CA ASP A 52 5.50 -2.06 16.65
C ASP A 52 5.83 -3.43 17.29
N THR A 53 4.97 -3.90 18.18
CA THR A 53 5.17 -5.20 18.86
C THR A 53 5.02 -6.34 17.85
N PRO A 54 5.97 -7.32 17.78
CA PRO A 54 5.84 -8.50 16.95
C PRO A 54 4.51 -9.24 17.20
N GLY A 55 3.73 -9.45 16.14
CA GLY A 55 2.35 -9.94 16.18
C GLY A 55 1.32 -8.85 15.84
N VAL A 56 1.73 -7.58 15.71
CA VAL A 56 0.93 -6.55 15.04
C VAL A 56 1.27 -6.58 13.56
N MET A 57 0.27 -6.78 12.71
CA MET A 57 0.45 -6.97 11.26
C MET A 57 -0.61 -6.21 10.46
N LEU A 58 -0.27 -5.81 9.23
CA LEU A 58 -1.22 -5.27 8.27
C LEU A 58 -2.05 -6.38 7.62
N SER A 59 -3.28 -6.09 7.23
CA SER A 59 -4.22 -7.06 6.67
C SER A 59 -3.67 -7.74 5.41
N GLY A 60 -3.03 -7.00 4.52
CA GLY A 60 -2.40 -7.55 3.32
C GLY A 60 -1.24 -8.50 3.62
N ALA A 61 -0.46 -8.26 4.68
CA ALA A 61 0.60 -9.17 5.11
C ALA A 61 0.02 -10.50 5.62
N VAL A 62 -1.01 -10.44 6.46
CA VAL A 62 -1.71 -11.62 6.99
C VAL A 62 -2.31 -12.46 5.86
N ARG A 63 -3.05 -11.83 4.96
CA ARG A 63 -3.67 -12.50 3.80
C ARG A 63 -2.64 -13.16 2.89
N ARG A 64 -1.49 -12.54 2.68
CA ARG A 64 -0.39 -13.14 1.90
C ARG A 64 0.23 -14.34 2.59
N LEU A 65 0.43 -14.30 3.92
CA LEU A 65 0.92 -15.45 4.66
C LEU A 65 -0.02 -16.65 4.50
N ILE A 66 -1.32 -16.43 4.66
CA ILE A 66 -2.33 -17.50 4.55
C ILE A 66 -2.45 -18.00 3.11
N ASN A 67 -2.73 -17.08 2.15
CA ASN A 67 -3.16 -17.46 0.80
C ASN A 67 -2.01 -17.83 -0.14
N LEU A 68 -0.78 -17.28 0.07
CA LEU A 68 0.36 -17.61 -0.79
C LEU A 68 1.32 -18.61 -0.14
N TRP A 69 1.43 -18.58 1.18
CA TRP A 69 2.46 -19.36 1.88
C TRP A 69 1.89 -20.45 2.78
N ALA A 70 0.55 -20.54 2.91
CA ALA A 70 -0.14 -21.47 3.80
C ALA A 70 0.39 -21.39 5.26
N VAL A 71 0.77 -20.18 5.70
CA VAL A 71 1.30 -19.92 7.03
C VAL A 71 0.19 -19.31 7.90
N LYS A 72 -0.12 -19.94 9.01
CA LYS A 72 -1.02 -19.44 10.05
C LYS A 72 -0.28 -18.38 10.89
N PRO A 73 -0.69 -17.09 10.86
CA PRO A 73 0.08 -16.00 11.48
C PRO A 73 -0.05 -15.92 12.99
N GLY A 74 -1.06 -16.56 13.58
CA GLY A 74 -1.35 -16.56 15.01
C GLY A 74 -2.46 -17.54 15.35
N SER A 75 -2.90 -17.55 16.59
CA SER A 75 -3.97 -18.44 17.07
C SER A 75 -5.21 -17.66 17.51
N ARG A 76 -5.03 -16.46 18.07
CA ARG A 76 -6.10 -15.59 18.59
C ARG A 76 -5.86 -14.16 18.09
N ALA A 77 -6.77 -13.66 17.26
CA ALA A 77 -6.61 -12.38 16.58
C ALA A 77 -7.62 -11.33 17.07
N VAL A 78 -7.13 -10.10 17.24
CA VAL A 78 -7.93 -8.88 17.22
C VAL A 78 -7.76 -8.25 15.84
N VAL A 79 -8.85 -7.90 15.18
CA VAL A 79 -8.82 -7.27 13.85
C VAL A 79 -9.48 -5.90 13.93
N LEU A 80 -8.78 -4.84 13.49
CA LEU A 80 -9.34 -3.51 13.27
C LEU A 80 -9.51 -3.28 11.78
N SER A 81 -10.74 -3.19 11.31
CA SER A 81 -11.08 -3.01 9.89
C SER A 81 -11.73 -1.64 9.65
N ALA A 82 -11.34 -1.00 8.54
CA ALA A 82 -11.99 0.19 8.01
C ALA A 82 -12.30 0.07 6.50
N ASN A 83 -12.06 -1.10 5.90
CA ASN A 83 -12.19 -1.30 4.45
C ASN A 83 -12.38 -2.78 4.09
N PRO A 84 -12.80 -3.09 2.83
CA PRO A 84 -13.04 -4.47 2.40
C PRO A 84 -11.84 -5.42 2.52
N GLU A 85 -10.60 -4.94 2.47
CA GLU A 85 -9.41 -5.78 2.66
C GLU A 85 -9.27 -6.22 4.12
N GLY A 86 -9.56 -5.34 5.07
CA GLY A 86 -9.62 -5.69 6.48
C GLY A 86 -10.73 -6.70 6.77
N ASP A 87 -11.91 -6.49 6.17
CA ASP A 87 -13.03 -7.42 6.29
C ASP A 87 -12.68 -8.81 5.69
N ALA A 88 -12.00 -8.83 4.53
CA ALA A 88 -11.55 -10.08 3.90
C ALA A 88 -10.45 -10.79 4.71
N ALA A 89 -9.63 -10.05 5.48
CA ALA A 89 -8.63 -10.67 6.35
C ALA A 89 -9.28 -11.46 7.50
N ILE A 90 -10.44 -11.04 7.99
CA ILE A 90 -11.22 -11.79 9.00
C ILE A 90 -11.60 -13.17 8.43
N ALA A 91 -12.21 -13.19 7.24
CA ALA A 91 -12.60 -14.44 6.58
C ALA A 91 -11.40 -15.38 6.32
N ASP A 92 -10.28 -14.83 5.85
CA ASP A 92 -9.06 -15.62 5.60
C ASP A 92 -8.49 -16.20 6.91
N LEU A 93 -8.52 -15.43 8.01
CA LEU A 93 -8.08 -15.88 9.35
C LEU A 93 -8.96 -17.02 9.89
N GLU A 94 -10.28 -16.86 9.81
CA GLU A 94 -11.25 -17.88 10.24
C GLU A 94 -11.06 -19.18 9.43
N ALA A 95 -10.91 -19.07 8.10
CA ALA A 95 -10.63 -20.22 7.24
C ALA A 95 -9.29 -20.91 7.58
N ALA A 96 -8.30 -20.16 8.06
CA ALA A 96 -7.02 -20.70 8.54
C ALA A 96 -7.11 -21.25 10.00
N GLY A 97 -8.27 -21.23 10.63
CA GLY A 97 -8.49 -21.72 11.99
C GLY A 97 -7.89 -20.80 13.07
N VAL A 98 -7.85 -19.49 12.82
CA VAL A 98 -7.51 -18.46 13.82
C VAL A 98 -8.80 -18.04 14.52
N GLU A 99 -8.81 -18.02 15.84
CA GLU A 99 -9.95 -17.51 16.65
C GLU A 99 -9.96 -15.97 16.56
N ILE A 100 -11.07 -15.39 16.09
CA ILE A 100 -11.26 -13.93 16.14
C ILE A 100 -11.85 -13.58 17.50
N VAL A 101 -11.02 -13.04 18.40
CA VAL A 101 -11.43 -12.66 19.76
C VAL A 101 -12.07 -11.27 19.82
N ALA A 102 -11.79 -10.41 18.86
CA ALA A 102 -12.49 -9.16 18.62
C ALA A 102 -12.33 -8.74 17.15
N ALA A 103 -13.46 -8.41 16.52
CA ALA A 103 -13.51 -7.73 15.22
C ALA A 103 -14.05 -6.33 15.47
N LEU A 104 -13.23 -5.32 15.19
CA LEU A 104 -13.51 -3.91 15.43
C LEU A 104 -13.71 -3.19 14.10
N ASP A 105 -14.75 -2.37 14.03
CA ASP A 105 -15.06 -1.54 12.87
C ASP A 105 -14.66 -0.08 13.13
N ALA A 106 -13.52 0.34 12.59
CA ALA A 106 -13.04 1.72 12.74
C ALA A 106 -13.96 2.76 12.06
N ARG A 107 -14.85 2.33 11.14
CA ARG A 107 -15.83 3.22 10.46
C ARG A 107 -16.91 3.73 11.42
N VAL A 108 -17.15 3.01 12.52
CA VAL A 108 -18.08 3.40 13.57
C VAL A 108 -17.40 3.87 14.86
N GLY A 109 -16.07 4.09 14.81
CA GLY A 109 -15.30 4.62 15.92
C GLY A 109 -14.79 3.57 16.91
N GLU A 110 -14.86 2.28 16.58
CA GLU A 110 -14.18 1.26 17.37
C GLU A 110 -12.67 1.32 17.15
N ASP A 111 -11.89 1.03 18.18
CA ASP A 111 -10.45 1.30 18.16
C ASP A 111 -9.65 0.31 19.02
N ILE A 112 -8.32 0.31 18.79
CA ILE A 112 -7.30 -0.31 19.63
C ILE A 112 -6.46 0.80 20.24
N VAL A 113 -6.35 0.81 21.57
CA VAL A 113 -5.62 1.85 22.31
C VAL A 113 -4.18 1.40 22.58
N GLU A 114 -3.99 0.12 22.89
CA GLU A 114 -2.69 -0.40 23.30
C GLU A 114 -2.58 -1.89 23.00
N VAL A 115 -1.36 -2.31 22.70
CA VAL A 115 -0.97 -3.72 22.67
C VAL A 115 0.11 -3.96 23.72
N GLU A 116 -0.10 -4.98 24.54
CA GLU A 116 0.81 -5.34 25.59
C GLU A 116 1.44 -6.71 25.34
N GLY A 117 2.73 -6.83 25.71
CA GLY A 117 3.47 -8.07 25.67
C GLY A 117 4.98 -7.85 25.69
N ARG A 118 5.72 -8.86 26.11
CA ARG A 118 7.18 -8.82 26.08
C ARG A 118 7.68 -9.62 24.87
N GLY A 119 8.24 -8.91 23.88
CA GLY A 119 8.80 -9.49 22.66
C GLY A 119 7.76 -10.00 21.66
N ARG A 120 6.48 -10.05 22.00
CA ARG A 120 5.34 -10.34 21.13
C ARG A 120 4.03 -9.94 21.78
N VAL A 121 2.99 -9.78 20.97
CA VAL A 121 1.62 -9.53 21.43
C VAL A 121 1.16 -10.63 22.42
N ARG A 122 0.55 -10.21 23.52
CA ARG A 122 -0.08 -11.07 24.52
C ARG A 122 -1.54 -10.68 24.77
N ARG A 123 -1.84 -9.40 24.64
CA ARG A 123 -3.19 -8.86 24.81
C ARG A 123 -3.31 -7.50 24.12
N ALA A 124 -4.54 -7.13 23.79
CA ALA A 124 -4.88 -5.83 23.27
C ALA A 124 -5.89 -5.13 24.17
N VAL A 125 -5.71 -3.84 24.39
CA VAL A 125 -6.66 -2.95 25.06
C VAL A 125 -7.46 -2.25 24.00
N LEU A 126 -8.79 -2.40 24.05
CA LEU A 126 -9.72 -1.84 23.08
C LEU A 126 -10.21 -0.45 23.52
N GLY A 127 -10.72 0.34 22.58
CA GLY A 127 -11.22 1.69 22.84
C GLY A 127 -12.38 1.77 23.84
N ASP A 128 -13.12 0.68 24.01
CA ASP A 128 -14.19 0.55 25.02
C ASP A 128 -13.68 0.16 26.43
N GLY A 129 -12.36 0.03 26.60
CA GLY A 129 -11.70 -0.33 27.86
C GLY A 129 -11.57 -1.83 28.12
N ARG A 130 -12.11 -2.71 27.28
CA ARG A 130 -11.90 -4.16 27.39
C ARG A 130 -10.46 -4.51 27.07
N THR A 131 -9.92 -5.48 27.82
CA THR A 131 -8.64 -6.10 27.51
C THR A 131 -8.86 -7.55 27.10
N VAL A 132 -8.37 -7.91 25.92
CA VAL A 132 -8.54 -9.25 25.33
C VAL A 132 -7.19 -9.92 25.14
N ALA A 133 -7.09 -11.20 25.48
CA ALA A 133 -5.89 -11.98 25.23
C ALA A 133 -5.82 -12.35 23.74
N ALA A 134 -4.71 -11.99 23.11
CA ALA A 134 -4.46 -12.25 21.69
C ALA A 134 -2.95 -12.42 21.45
N ASP A 135 -2.58 -13.15 20.41
CA ASP A 135 -1.20 -13.27 19.94
C ASP A 135 -1.00 -12.63 18.55
N LEU A 136 -2.08 -12.11 17.97
CA LEU A 136 -2.09 -11.43 16.68
C LEU A 136 -3.03 -10.21 16.75
N VAL A 137 -2.57 -9.08 16.22
CA VAL A 137 -3.38 -7.89 15.96
C VAL A 137 -3.28 -7.56 14.47
N VAL A 138 -4.41 -7.42 13.80
CA VAL A 138 -4.47 -7.18 12.35
C VAL A 138 -5.10 -5.84 12.06
N LEU A 139 -4.43 -5.04 11.25
CA LEU A 139 -4.84 -3.69 10.91
C LEU A 139 -5.18 -3.60 9.42
N GLY A 140 -6.43 -3.31 9.09
CA GLY A 140 -6.93 -3.05 7.75
C GLY A 140 -7.55 -1.66 7.69
N THR A 141 -6.75 -0.61 7.97
CA THR A 141 -7.26 0.75 8.20
C THR A 141 -7.14 1.69 7.01
N GLY A 142 -6.50 1.29 5.91
CA GLY A 142 -6.45 2.08 4.69
C GLY A 142 -5.13 2.00 3.93
N TRP A 143 -5.03 2.85 2.91
CA TRP A 143 -3.95 2.84 1.94
C TRP A 143 -3.37 4.23 1.74
N THR A 144 -2.10 4.31 1.40
CA THR A 144 -1.40 5.54 1.02
C THR A 144 -0.92 5.41 -0.43
N ALA A 145 -1.16 6.44 -1.22
CA ALA A 145 -0.62 6.54 -2.56
C ALA A 145 0.82 7.12 -2.52
N PRO A 146 1.84 6.41 -3.03
CA PRO A 146 3.20 6.93 -3.10
C PRO A 146 3.32 7.91 -4.28
N THR A 147 3.05 9.19 -4.04
CA THR A 147 2.97 10.26 -5.04
C THR A 147 4.29 10.97 -5.31
N SER A 148 5.40 10.57 -4.69
CA SER A 148 6.68 11.31 -4.74
C SER A 148 7.16 11.62 -6.16
N LEU A 149 7.12 10.67 -7.10
CA LEU A 149 7.50 10.92 -8.50
C LEU A 149 6.54 11.87 -9.22
N LEU A 150 5.26 11.85 -8.87
CA LEU A 150 4.26 12.76 -9.42
C LEU A 150 4.46 14.17 -8.86
N ASN A 151 4.75 14.29 -7.56
CA ASN A 151 5.09 15.58 -6.94
C ASN A 151 6.36 16.19 -7.58
N MET A 152 7.36 15.38 -7.90
CA MET A 152 8.55 15.81 -8.63
C MET A 152 8.24 16.22 -10.08
N ALA A 153 7.12 15.73 -10.64
CA ALA A 153 6.60 16.18 -11.94
C ALA A 153 5.77 17.48 -11.85
N GLY A 154 5.60 18.02 -10.64
CA GLY A 154 4.84 19.25 -10.40
C GLY A 154 3.39 19.02 -9.97
N ASP A 155 2.96 17.76 -9.84
CA ASP A 155 1.62 17.46 -9.34
C ASP A 155 1.39 18.00 -7.91
N ARG A 156 0.14 18.33 -7.63
CA ARG A 156 -0.34 18.68 -6.30
C ARG A 156 -1.54 17.79 -5.99
N PRO A 157 -1.28 16.58 -5.43
CA PRO A 157 -2.32 15.61 -5.14
C PRO A 157 -3.43 16.20 -4.28
N VAL A 158 -4.68 15.81 -4.57
CA VAL A 158 -5.87 16.25 -3.83
C VAL A 158 -6.32 15.12 -2.91
N TYR A 159 -6.63 15.47 -1.66
CA TYR A 159 -7.18 14.53 -0.70
C TYR A 159 -8.66 14.28 -0.95
N ASP A 160 -9.04 13.00 -1.03
CA ASP A 160 -10.42 12.55 -1.07
C ASP A 160 -10.80 11.98 0.31
N PRO A 161 -11.73 12.62 1.03
CA PRO A 161 -12.13 12.15 2.36
C PRO A 161 -12.89 10.83 2.34
N THR A 162 -13.59 10.50 1.24
CA THR A 162 -14.33 9.24 1.10
C THR A 162 -13.38 8.06 0.96
N ALA A 163 -12.33 8.22 0.16
CA ALA A 163 -11.30 7.20 -0.02
C ALA A 163 -10.20 7.29 1.07
N ALA A 164 -10.23 8.31 1.92
CA ALA A 164 -9.24 8.63 2.95
C ALA A 164 -7.78 8.63 2.43
N ARG A 165 -7.55 9.14 1.21
CA ARG A 165 -6.23 9.18 0.58
C ARG A 165 -6.07 10.29 -0.46
N TYR A 166 -4.83 10.53 -0.87
CA TYR A 166 -4.51 11.46 -1.95
C TYR A 166 -4.60 10.82 -3.32
N PHE A 167 -5.08 11.56 -4.30
CA PHE A 167 -5.11 11.22 -5.72
C PHE A 167 -4.28 12.20 -6.54
N PRO A 168 -3.67 11.75 -7.66
CA PRO A 168 -3.09 12.64 -8.64
C PRO A 168 -4.12 13.65 -9.17
N ASN A 169 -3.69 14.88 -9.40
CA ASN A 169 -4.59 15.97 -9.80
C ASN A 169 -4.18 16.60 -11.15
N GLN A 170 -3.00 17.23 -11.21
CA GLN A 170 -2.55 17.97 -12.37
C GLN A 170 -1.19 17.48 -12.84
N LEU A 171 -1.21 16.52 -13.76
CA LEU A 171 0.01 15.97 -14.34
C LEU A 171 0.36 16.74 -15.64
N PRO A 172 1.66 16.99 -15.89
CA PRO A 172 2.09 17.49 -17.19
C PRO A 172 1.81 16.49 -18.30
N ASP A 173 1.74 16.98 -19.54
CA ASP A 173 1.35 16.17 -20.71
C ASP A 173 2.23 14.93 -20.96
N ASP A 174 3.47 14.96 -20.53
CA ASP A 174 4.46 13.89 -20.68
C ASP A 174 4.49 12.90 -19.52
N VAL A 175 3.62 13.09 -18.48
CA VAL A 175 3.50 12.21 -17.32
C VAL A 175 2.07 11.68 -17.19
N LEU A 176 1.94 10.39 -16.97
CA LEU A 176 0.68 9.69 -16.78
C LEU A 176 0.72 8.85 -15.50
N ALA A 177 -0.40 8.70 -14.84
CA ALA A 177 -0.55 7.80 -13.70
C ALA A 177 -1.56 6.69 -14.01
N THR A 178 -1.35 5.48 -13.46
CA THR A 178 -2.27 4.35 -13.61
C THR A 178 -2.20 3.38 -12.44
N GLY A 179 -3.15 2.46 -12.38
CA GLY A 179 -3.26 1.47 -11.32
C GLY A 179 -3.89 2.03 -10.05
N GLY A 180 -3.65 1.37 -8.91
CA GLY A 180 -4.28 1.73 -7.63
C GLY A 180 -4.11 3.19 -7.20
N ILE A 181 -3.06 3.88 -7.67
CA ILE A 181 -2.84 5.30 -7.36
C ILE A 181 -3.93 6.22 -7.94
N THR A 182 -4.58 5.82 -9.04
CA THR A 182 -5.61 6.62 -9.73
C THR A 182 -7.04 6.27 -9.34
N GLY A 183 -7.25 5.17 -8.63
CA GLY A 183 -8.59 4.75 -8.22
C GLY A 183 -8.63 3.33 -7.68
N ASN A 184 -9.80 2.97 -7.15
CA ASN A 184 -10.14 1.60 -6.80
C ASN A 184 -10.89 0.99 -8.00
N GLY A 185 -10.53 -0.24 -8.34
CA GLY A 185 -11.20 -0.98 -9.40
C GLY A 185 -10.89 -2.46 -9.28
N SER A 186 -11.69 -3.29 -9.94
CA SER A 186 -11.38 -4.69 -10.11
C SER A 186 -10.07 -4.87 -10.88
N THR A 187 -9.45 -6.03 -10.76
CA THR A 187 -8.23 -6.35 -11.52
C THR A 187 -8.42 -6.15 -13.04
N VAL A 188 -9.61 -6.48 -13.55
CA VAL A 188 -9.95 -6.31 -14.99
C VAL A 188 -9.93 -4.83 -15.38
N GLU A 189 -10.56 -3.97 -14.59
CA GLU A 189 -10.59 -2.52 -14.83
C GLU A 189 -9.20 -1.90 -14.72
N LEU A 190 -8.41 -2.28 -13.71
CA LEU A 190 -7.03 -1.79 -13.55
C LEU A 190 -6.13 -2.21 -14.73
N VAL A 191 -6.28 -3.43 -15.24
CA VAL A 191 -5.55 -3.90 -16.44
C VAL A 191 -5.98 -3.14 -17.68
N ALA A 192 -7.29 -2.92 -17.88
CA ALA A 192 -7.80 -2.15 -19.01
C ALA A 192 -7.30 -0.70 -18.98
N HIS A 193 -7.36 -0.05 -17.81
CA HIS A 193 -6.84 1.30 -17.61
C HIS A 193 -5.32 1.37 -17.87
N GLY A 194 -4.55 0.39 -17.37
CA GLY A 194 -3.11 0.31 -17.62
C GLY A 194 -2.76 0.18 -19.10
N ARG A 195 -3.51 -0.63 -19.86
CA ARG A 195 -3.35 -0.76 -21.32
C ARG A 195 -3.63 0.55 -22.05
N ALA A 196 -4.75 1.20 -21.73
CA ALA A 196 -5.11 2.50 -22.32
C ALA A 196 -4.05 3.57 -22.04
N THR A 197 -3.60 3.65 -20.79
CA THR A 197 -2.54 4.57 -20.36
C THR A 197 -1.22 4.30 -21.08
N GLY A 198 -0.82 3.03 -21.22
CA GLY A 198 0.39 2.65 -21.96
C GLY A 198 0.34 3.02 -23.44
N THR A 199 -0.81 2.81 -24.10
CA THR A 199 -1.02 3.21 -25.50
C THR A 199 -0.92 4.74 -25.65
N LEU A 200 -1.54 5.50 -24.73
CA LEU A 200 -1.46 6.96 -24.74
C LEU A 200 -0.02 7.45 -24.55
N ALA A 201 0.72 6.84 -23.61
CA ALA A 201 2.13 7.16 -23.35
C ALA A 201 3.00 6.91 -24.58
N ALA A 202 2.83 5.78 -25.25
CA ALA A 202 3.57 5.46 -26.49
C ALA A 202 3.32 6.49 -27.59
N ASN A 203 2.06 6.86 -27.81
CA ASN A 203 1.68 7.87 -28.80
C ASN A 203 2.27 9.26 -28.47
N ARG A 204 2.32 9.63 -27.18
CA ARG A 204 2.95 10.89 -26.75
C ARG A 204 4.45 10.85 -26.94
N ALA A 205 5.11 9.74 -26.56
CA ALA A 205 6.55 9.57 -26.72
C ALA A 205 6.98 9.66 -28.20
N LEU A 206 6.18 9.13 -29.13
CA LEU A 206 6.45 9.25 -30.58
C LEU A 206 6.38 10.69 -31.07
N ARG A 207 5.47 11.52 -30.54
CA ARG A 207 5.35 12.94 -30.88
C ARG A 207 6.47 13.79 -30.28
N ASN A 208 6.99 13.42 -29.13
CA ASN A 208 8.02 14.15 -28.38
C ASN A 208 9.46 13.72 -28.75
N ARG A 209 9.66 12.96 -29.82
CA ARG A 209 10.95 12.62 -30.38
C ARG A 209 11.51 13.80 -31.20
N HIS A 210 12.02 14.81 -30.50
CA HIS A 210 12.77 15.91 -31.13
C HIS A 210 14.04 16.21 -30.34
#